data_d7e7aaf48f372e00417d69f99150a7a7
#
_entry.id   d7e7aaf48f372e00417d69f99150a7a7
#
_cell.length_a   1.000
_cell.length_b   1.000
_cell.length_c   1.000
_cell.angle_alpha   90.00
_cell.angle_beta   90.00
_cell.angle_gamma   90.00
#
_symmetry.space_group_name_H-M   'P 1'
#
loop_
_entity.id
_entity.type
_entity.pdbx_description
1 polymer ?
#
loop_
_entity_poly.entity_id
_entity_poly.type
_entity_poly.pdbx_seq_one_letter_code
_entity_poly.pdbx_strand_id
1 'polypeptide(L)'
;MKTTSILACASLAAAASAFVIPQARDTASNSSTTINDTSILNLALTLEHLENAFYSGALSNFTADDFTNDGLPVWARGRFEQIASHEQAHVQLLSNTLGSSAVQACNYSFPYTSPSSFAALAQVLSGVGVAAYAGAAQYLTNKDYISTAASILATEARHASWIAGPVNKANPWSGPYDTPLTFDSAYTLGAQFITSCPSSNPSLPVKSFPSLTLSNTTLGQVSEVTAGNNVTVEGQYVAFFSGLSTTFVQVKNGQITIPSNGMGTSYAVLTSGNSSADDSTITAGVVVLQFPYDSTGGSETNARMDMAEDMM
;
A
#
# COMPACT_ATOMS: atom_id res chain seq x y z
N MET A 1 51.55 -39.62 12.06
CA MET A 1 51.48 -38.26 11.49
C MET A 1 49.99 -37.96 11.29
N LYS A 2 49.43 -37.03 12.12
CA LYS A 2 48.00 -36.60 12.02
C LYS A 2 48.02 -35.23 11.35
N THR A 3 47.49 -35.17 10.17
CA THR A 3 47.30 -33.92 9.42
C THR A 3 46.02 -33.22 9.86
N THR A 4 46.20 -32.07 10.51
CA THR A 4 45.08 -31.23 10.94
C THR A 4 44.75 -30.24 9.80
N SER A 5 43.56 -30.44 9.19
CA SER A 5 43.04 -29.53 8.20
C SER A 5 42.40 -28.32 8.89
N ILE A 6 42.96 -27.14 8.68
CA ILE A 6 42.41 -25.86 9.14
C ILE A 6 41.37 -25.42 8.11
N LEU A 7 40.08 -25.39 8.52
CA LEU A 7 38.98 -24.82 7.76
C LEU A 7 39.05 -23.29 7.92
N ALA A 8 39.37 -22.58 6.87
CA ALA A 8 39.31 -21.11 6.83
C ALA A 8 37.84 -20.70 6.61
N CYS A 9 37.22 -20.15 7.66
CA CYS A 9 35.95 -19.44 7.52
C CYS A 9 36.18 -18.08 6.85
N ALA A 10 35.83 -17.97 5.58
CA ALA A 10 35.72 -16.69 4.91
C ALA A 10 34.44 -15.97 5.41
N SER A 11 34.59 -14.95 6.22
CA SER A 11 33.51 -14.04 6.60
C SER A 11 33.16 -13.15 5.40
N LEU A 12 32.02 -13.41 4.75
CA LEU A 12 31.41 -12.45 3.85
C LEU A 12 30.87 -11.30 4.73
N ALA A 13 31.54 -10.17 4.66
CA ALA A 13 30.99 -8.91 5.15
C ALA A 13 29.93 -8.46 4.14
N ALA A 14 28.66 -8.65 4.46
CA ALA A 14 27.57 -8.00 3.75
C ALA A 14 27.68 -6.50 4.01
N ALA A 15 27.94 -5.72 2.95
CA ALA A 15 27.88 -4.27 3.01
C ALA A 15 26.42 -3.88 3.27
N ALA A 16 26.08 -3.53 4.50
CA ALA A 16 24.82 -2.88 4.83
C ALA A 16 24.82 -1.52 4.13
N SER A 17 24.07 -1.41 3.04
CA SER A 17 23.77 -0.11 2.44
C SER A 17 22.98 0.67 3.49
N ALA A 18 23.56 1.76 3.99
CA ALA A 18 22.89 2.65 4.92
C ALA A 18 21.65 3.22 4.22
N PHE A 19 20.47 2.87 4.75
CA PHE A 19 19.21 3.41 4.29
C PHE A 19 19.16 4.90 4.64
N VAL A 20 19.15 5.74 3.62
CA VAL A 20 18.90 7.17 3.79
C VAL A 20 17.37 7.34 3.79
N ILE A 21 16.81 7.53 4.98
CA ILE A 21 15.43 8.02 5.11
C ILE A 21 15.38 9.37 4.37
N PRO A 22 14.50 9.58 3.41
CA PRO A 22 14.38 10.88 2.76
C PRO A 22 14.07 11.93 3.82
N GLN A 23 15.03 12.81 4.09
CA GLN A 23 14.83 13.91 5.03
C GLN A 23 13.87 14.89 4.37
N ALA A 24 12.71 15.14 4.99
CA ALA A 24 11.77 16.13 4.53
C ALA A 24 12.51 17.47 4.32
N ARG A 25 12.60 17.91 3.06
CA ARG A 25 13.03 19.29 2.77
C ARG A 25 11.84 20.20 3.02
N ASP A 26 11.99 21.12 3.96
CA ASP A 26 11.13 22.29 4.08
C ASP A 26 11.21 23.09 2.78
N THR A 27 10.34 22.78 1.83
CA THR A 27 10.09 23.67 0.68
C THR A 27 8.78 24.38 0.95
N ALA A 28 8.88 25.64 1.36
CA ALA A 28 7.75 26.54 1.43
C ALA A 28 7.06 26.63 0.06
N SER A 29 5.98 25.88 -0.11
CA SER A 29 5.02 26.03 -1.18
C SER A 29 3.86 26.86 -0.63
N ASN A 30 3.56 27.99 -1.27
CA ASN A 30 2.51 28.94 -0.96
C ASN A 30 1.10 28.33 -1.21
N SER A 31 0.71 27.37 -0.40
CA SER A 31 -0.68 26.98 -0.16
C SER A 31 -0.80 26.69 1.34
N SER A 32 -1.67 27.38 2.04
CA SER A 32 -1.70 27.53 3.50
C SER A 32 -2.22 26.31 4.27
N THR A 33 -1.96 25.10 3.85
CA THR A 33 -2.22 23.88 4.61
C THR A 33 -0.89 23.23 4.94
N THR A 34 -0.37 23.57 6.11
CA THR A 34 0.86 22.99 6.63
C THR A 34 0.60 21.54 7.08
N ILE A 35 1.47 20.61 6.69
CA ILE A 35 1.47 19.25 7.24
C ILE A 35 1.81 19.37 8.74
N ASN A 36 0.88 18.92 9.58
CA ASN A 36 1.00 18.87 11.04
C ASN A 36 0.22 17.67 11.57
N ASP A 37 0.37 17.38 12.86
CA ASP A 37 -0.29 16.22 13.48
C ASP A 37 -1.80 16.17 13.19
N THR A 38 -2.51 17.31 13.24
CA THR A 38 -3.94 17.39 12.96
C THR A 38 -4.26 17.00 11.51
N SER A 39 -3.50 17.49 10.55
CA SER A 39 -3.71 17.16 9.13
C SER A 39 -3.36 15.70 8.82
N ILE A 40 -2.32 15.16 9.46
CA ILE A 40 -1.93 13.76 9.35
C ILE A 40 -3.02 12.84 9.90
N LEU A 41 -3.51 13.13 11.11
CA LEU A 41 -4.59 12.35 11.72
C LEU A 41 -5.90 12.45 10.93
N ASN A 42 -6.21 13.59 10.30
CA ASN A 42 -7.36 13.72 9.42
C ASN A 42 -7.21 12.94 8.11
N LEU A 43 -6.01 12.85 7.54
CA LEU A 43 -5.76 11.97 6.41
C LEU A 43 -5.95 10.49 6.81
N ALA A 44 -5.39 10.09 7.94
CA ALA A 44 -5.62 8.75 8.49
C ALA A 44 -7.11 8.49 8.67
N LEU A 45 -7.84 9.40 9.36
CA LEU A 45 -9.29 9.27 9.56
C LEU A 45 -10.09 9.20 8.25
N THR A 46 -9.64 9.89 7.19
CA THR A 46 -10.26 9.79 5.86
C THR A 46 -10.15 8.38 5.28
N LEU A 47 -9.01 7.74 5.43
CA LEU A 47 -8.78 6.36 4.99
C LEU A 47 -9.53 5.36 5.88
N GLU A 48 -9.55 5.54 7.20
CA GLU A 48 -10.32 4.70 8.12
C GLU A 48 -11.84 4.77 7.87
N HIS A 49 -12.38 5.96 7.58
CA HIS A 49 -13.77 6.10 7.16
C HIS A 49 -14.07 5.32 5.87
N LEU A 50 -13.14 5.32 4.92
CA LEU A 50 -13.26 4.57 3.69
C LEU A 50 -13.26 3.07 3.96
N GLU A 51 -12.31 2.56 4.76
CA GLU A 51 -12.23 1.14 5.09
C GLU A 51 -13.44 0.68 5.91
N ASN A 52 -13.86 1.44 6.89
CA ASN A 52 -15.08 1.15 7.65
C ASN A 52 -16.33 1.07 6.76
N ALA A 53 -16.49 1.98 5.79
CA ALA A 53 -17.58 1.95 4.83
C ALA A 53 -17.45 0.75 3.86
N PHE A 54 -16.23 0.41 3.45
CA PHE A 54 -15.94 -0.71 2.58
C PHE A 54 -16.35 -2.05 3.21
N TYR A 55 -15.87 -2.33 4.43
CA TYR A 55 -16.18 -3.57 5.13
C TYR A 55 -17.66 -3.66 5.51
N SER A 56 -18.24 -2.60 6.10
CA SER A 56 -19.63 -2.59 6.52
C SER A 56 -20.59 -2.74 5.32
N GLY A 57 -20.28 -2.09 4.20
CA GLY A 57 -21.06 -2.19 2.97
C GLY A 57 -21.07 -3.59 2.39
N ALA A 58 -19.89 -4.23 2.27
CA ALA A 58 -19.79 -5.59 1.76
C ALA A 58 -20.50 -6.61 2.66
N LEU A 59 -20.32 -6.50 3.97
CA LEU A 59 -20.98 -7.40 4.94
C LEU A 59 -22.50 -7.22 5.01
N SER A 60 -23.01 -6.05 4.64
CA SER A 60 -24.44 -5.82 4.47
C SER A 60 -24.99 -6.42 3.16
N ASN A 61 -24.15 -6.48 2.13
CA ASN A 61 -24.55 -6.97 0.82
C ASN A 61 -24.41 -8.49 0.67
N PHE A 62 -23.45 -9.11 1.35
CA PHE A 62 -23.13 -10.53 1.19
C PHE A 62 -23.37 -11.31 2.48
N THR A 63 -24.18 -12.37 2.37
CA THR A 63 -24.47 -13.31 3.46
C THR A 63 -23.33 -14.32 3.67
N ALA A 64 -23.41 -15.13 4.72
CA ALA A 64 -22.45 -16.23 4.94
C ALA A 64 -22.52 -17.28 3.82
N ASP A 65 -23.72 -17.52 3.29
CA ASP A 65 -23.90 -18.44 2.18
C ASP A 65 -23.31 -17.90 0.89
N ASP A 66 -23.37 -16.58 0.64
CA ASP A 66 -22.73 -15.97 -0.51
C ASP A 66 -21.20 -16.16 -0.47
N PHE A 67 -20.58 -15.98 0.71
CA PHE A 67 -19.14 -16.23 0.90
C PHE A 67 -18.78 -17.68 0.57
N THR A 68 -19.53 -18.63 1.07
CA THR A 68 -19.28 -20.07 0.85
C THR A 68 -19.53 -20.49 -0.59
N ASN A 69 -20.60 -19.96 -1.20
CA ASN A 69 -20.95 -20.24 -2.59
C ASN A 69 -19.94 -19.65 -3.58
N ASP A 70 -19.24 -18.57 -3.19
CA ASP A 70 -18.16 -17.94 -3.97
C ASP A 70 -16.78 -18.58 -3.70
N GLY A 71 -16.75 -19.71 -2.96
CA GLY A 71 -15.54 -20.51 -2.71
C GLY A 71 -14.68 -20.05 -1.55
N LEU A 72 -15.11 -19.05 -0.78
CA LEU A 72 -14.37 -18.59 0.38
C LEU A 72 -14.60 -19.52 1.59
N PRO A 73 -13.61 -19.65 2.50
CA PRO A 73 -13.78 -20.48 3.70
C PRO A 73 -14.96 -20.03 4.56
N VAL A 74 -15.68 -20.98 5.16
CA VAL A 74 -16.85 -20.71 6.01
C VAL A 74 -16.59 -19.75 7.17
N TRP A 75 -15.36 -19.66 7.64
CA TRP A 75 -14.95 -18.76 8.72
C TRP A 75 -14.59 -17.34 8.22
N ALA A 76 -14.42 -17.14 6.89
CA ALA A 76 -13.89 -15.89 6.35
C ALA A 76 -14.78 -14.70 6.68
N ARG A 77 -16.11 -14.82 6.47
CA ARG A 77 -17.04 -13.72 6.75
C ARG A 77 -16.98 -13.25 8.20
N GLY A 78 -16.98 -14.18 9.18
CA GLY A 78 -16.90 -13.83 10.58
C GLY A 78 -15.58 -13.12 10.97
N ARG A 79 -14.49 -13.41 10.25
CA ARG A 79 -13.23 -12.65 10.43
C ARG A 79 -13.31 -11.27 9.80
N PHE A 80 -13.93 -11.11 8.65
CA PHE A 80 -14.20 -9.79 8.08
C PHE A 80 -15.11 -8.94 8.97
N GLU A 81 -16.07 -9.53 9.69
CA GLU A 81 -16.85 -8.83 10.72
C GLU A 81 -15.98 -8.30 11.86
N GLN A 82 -14.98 -9.08 12.28
CA GLN A 82 -14.02 -8.61 13.29
C GLN A 82 -13.16 -7.45 12.74
N ILE A 83 -12.68 -7.53 11.49
CA ILE A 83 -11.98 -6.41 10.85
C ILE A 83 -12.88 -5.18 10.81
N ALA A 84 -14.11 -5.28 10.32
CA ALA A 84 -15.06 -4.15 10.31
C ALA A 84 -15.24 -3.51 11.69
N SER A 85 -15.23 -4.30 12.76
CA SER A 85 -15.27 -3.78 14.14
C SER A 85 -13.99 -3.05 14.53
N HIS A 86 -12.83 -3.50 14.03
CA HIS A 86 -11.56 -2.80 14.25
C HIS A 86 -11.53 -1.45 13.53
N GLU A 87 -11.95 -1.39 12.25
CA GLU A 87 -12.04 -0.13 11.49
C GLU A 87 -12.99 0.87 12.17
N GLN A 88 -14.13 0.41 12.68
CA GLN A 88 -15.01 1.25 13.46
C GLN A 88 -14.33 1.80 14.74
N ALA A 89 -13.52 1.00 15.40
CA ALA A 89 -12.77 1.43 16.58
C ALA A 89 -11.68 2.44 16.24
N HIS A 90 -10.98 2.27 15.10
CA HIS A 90 -9.98 3.21 14.59
C HIS A 90 -10.62 4.56 14.26
N VAL A 91 -11.75 4.55 13.52
CA VAL A 91 -12.55 5.76 13.24
C VAL A 91 -12.94 6.47 14.54
N GLN A 92 -13.45 5.74 15.53
CA GLN A 92 -13.87 6.33 16.81
C GLN A 92 -12.68 6.95 17.56
N LEU A 93 -11.55 6.26 17.61
CA LEU A 93 -10.34 6.74 18.28
C LEU A 93 -9.84 8.03 17.66
N LEU A 94 -9.68 8.07 16.34
CA LEU A 94 -9.18 9.23 15.61
C LEU A 94 -10.16 10.41 15.68
N SER A 95 -11.47 10.14 15.53
CA SER A 95 -12.51 11.16 15.65
C SER A 95 -12.53 11.79 17.06
N ASN A 96 -12.41 10.98 18.10
CA ASN A 96 -12.35 11.48 19.49
C ASN A 96 -11.07 12.30 19.73
N THR A 97 -9.94 11.88 19.15
CA THR A 97 -8.67 12.60 19.27
C THR A 97 -8.71 13.96 18.58
N LEU A 98 -9.34 14.05 17.42
CA LEU A 98 -9.46 15.26 16.63
C LEU A 98 -10.60 16.18 17.11
N GLY A 99 -11.62 15.65 17.77
CA GLY A 99 -12.77 16.39 18.26
C GLY A 99 -13.49 17.13 17.14
N SER A 100 -13.67 18.44 17.29
CA SER A 100 -14.35 19.29 16.30
C SER A 100 -13.58 19.48 14.98
N SER A 101 -12.31 19.09 14.94
CA SER A 101 -11.46 19.16 13.74
C SER A 101 -11.52 17.87 12.91
N ALA A 102 -12.26 16.85 13.35
CA ALA A 102 -12.36 15.57 12.66
C ALA A 102 -13.10 15.68 11.34
N VAL A 103 -12.54 15.14 10.26
CA VAL A 103 -13.26 14.92 9.01
C VAL A 103 -14.43 13.97 9.24
N GLN A 104 -15.52 14.20 8.53
CA GLN A 104 -16.68 13.31 8.50
C GLN A 104 -16.55 12.34 7.32
N ALA A 105 -17.18 11.17 7.43
CA ALA A 105 -17.22 10.19 6.36
C ALA A 105 -17.73 10.79 5.05
N CYS A 106 -17.11 10.38 3.95
CA CYS A 106 -17.55 10.71 2.60
C CYS A 106 -18.58 9.70 2.10
N ASN A 107 -19.10 9.88 0.90
CA ASN A 107 -19.81 8.85 0.15
C ASN A 107 -18.81 8.09 -0.72
N TYR A 108 -19.01 6.78 -0.83
CA TYR A 108 -18.07 5.90 -1.49
C TYR A 108 -18.77 5.03 -2.54
N SER A 109 -18.00 4.56 -3.53
CA SER A 109 -18.41 3.54 -4.49
C SER A 109 -17.27 2.54 -4.66
N PHE A 110 -17.56 1.27 -4.41
CA PHE A 110 -16.57 0.20 -4.51
C PHE A 110 -16.95 -0.76 -5.63
N PRO A 111 -15.99 -1.22 -6.46
CA PRO A 111 -16.26 -2.02 -7.66
C PRO A 111 -16.44 -3.52 -7.39
N TYR A 112 -16.49 -3.96 -6.14
CA TYR A 112 -16.71 -5.37 -5.84
C TYR A 112 -18.14 -5.80 -6.21
N THR A 113 -18.28 -7.00 -6.73
CA THR A 113 -19.58 -7.60 -7.16
C THR A 113 -19.81 -8.98 -6.54
N SER A 114 -18.82 -9.55 -5.86
CA SER A 114 -18.87 -10.84 -5.19
C SER A 114 -17.99 -10.85 -3.95
N PRO A 115 -18.16 -11.81 -3.01
CA PRO A 115 -17.27 -11.99 -1.88
C PRO A 115 -15.78 -12.14 -2.24
N SER A 116 -15.44 -12.85 -3.31
CA SER A 116 -14.06 -13.00 -3.77
C SER A 116 -13.49 -11.69 -4.28
N SER A 117 -14.25 -10.91 -5.06
CA SER A 117 -13.81 -9.59 -5.53
C SER A 117 -13.70 -8.58 -4.37
N PHE A 118 -14.57 -8.69 -3.36
CA PHE A 118 -14.44 -7.94 -2.12
C PHE A 118 -13.15 -8.32 -1.37
N ALA A 119 -12.86 -9.61 -1.19
CA ALA A 119 -11.66 -10.07 -0.51
C ALA A 119 -10.37 -9.63 -1.24
N ALA A 120 -10.37 -9.66 -2.58
CA ALA A 120 -9.25 -9.18 -3.38
C ALA A 120 -9.02 -7.67 -3.18
N LEU A 121 -10.08 -6.86 -3.18
CA LEU A 121 -9.98 -5.42 -2.93
C LEU A 121 -9.64 -5.12 -1.48
N ALA A 122 -10.11 -5.91 -0.51
CA ALA A 122 -9.76 -5.80 0.90
C ALA A 122 -8.24 -5.92 1.12
N GLN A 123 -7.58 -6.87 0.44
CA GLN A 123 -6.12 -6.99 0.49
C GLN A 123 -5.42 -5.71 0.04
N VAL A 124 -5.92 -5.09 -1.03
CA VAL A 124 -5.34 -3.84 -1.55
C VAL A 124 -5.54 -2.70 -0.56
N LEU A 125 -6.76 -2.49 -0.04
CA LEU A 125 -7.09 -1.38 0.84
C LEU A 125 -6.36 -1.47 2.17
N SER A 126 -6.39 -2.62 2.86
CA SER A 126 -5.62 -2.79 4.10
C SER A 126 -4.11 -2.68 3.87
N GLY A 127 -3.60 -3.09 2.70
CA GLY A 127 -2.21 -2.84 2.31
C GLY A 127 -1.90 -1.35 2.14
N VAL A 128 -2.84 -0.56 1.63
CA VAL A 128 -2.73 0.91 1.54
C VAL A 128 -2.77 1.54 2.92
N GLY A 129 -3.62 1.05 3.84
CA GLY A 129 -3.64 1.47 5.26
C GLY A 129 -2.27 1.29 5.91
N VAL A 130 -1.67 0.10 5.79
CA VAL A 130 -0.30 -0.17 6.26
C VAL A 130 0.70 0.84 5.70
N ALA A 131 0.69 1.03 4.37
CA ALA A 131 1.64 1.91 3.67
C ALA A 131 1.46 3.39 4.05
N ALA A 132 0.22 3.83 4.28
CA ALA A 132 -0.13 5.18 4.71
C ALA A 132 0.38 5.47 6.13
N TYR A 133 0.09 4.58 7.09
CA TYR A 133 0.59 4.73 8.46
C TYR A 133 2.11 4.68 8.54
N ALA A 134 2.75 3.76 7.81
CA ALA A 134 4.21 3.67 7.75
C ALA A 134 4.85 4.94 7.18
N GLY A 135 4.27 5.51 6.11
CA GLY A 135 4.75 6.74 5.49
C GLY A 135 4.52 7.98 6.35
N ALA A 136 3.40 8.04 7.07
CA ALA A 136 3.02 9.17 7.91
C ALA A 136 3.83 9.25 9.21
N ALA A 137 4.33 8.13 9.72
CA ALA A 137 4.96 8.05 11.05
C ALA A 137 6.10 9.07 11.26
N GLN A 138 6.90 9.33 10.23
CA GLN A 138 8.05 10.25 10.30
C GLN A 138 7.66 11.72 10.49
N TYR A 139 6.41 12.09 10.20
CA TYR A 139 5.92 13.48 10.26
C TYR A 139 5.16 13.79 11.55
N LEU A 140 4.76 12.78 12.33
CA LEU A 140 4.12 12.97 13.62
C LEU A 140 5.14 13.49 14.65
N THR A 141 4.73 14.53 15.37
CA THR A 141 5.57 15.17 16.39
C THR A 141 5.16 14.80 17.82
N ASN A 142 3.87 14.54 18.03
CA ASN A 142 3.36 14.09 19.32
C ASN A 142 3.63 12.59 19.53
N LYS A 143 4.36 12.27 20.59
CA LYS A 143 4.77 10.88 20.89
C LYS A 143 3.58 9.94 21.18
N ASP A 144 2.51 10.47 21.76
CA ASP A 144 1.31 9.68 22.04
C ASP A 144 0.61 9.30 20.73
N TYR A 145 0.60 10.21 19.74
CA TYR A 145 0.07 9.92 18.41
C TYR A 145 0.95 8.93 17.65
N ILE A 146 2.27 9.00 17.78
CA ILE A 146 3.18 8.00 17.19
C ILE A 146 2.89 6.61 17.77
N SER A 147 2.73 6.49 19.09
CA SER A 147 2.42 5.23 19.74
C SER A 147 1.08 4.66 19.29
N THR A 148 0.06 5.53 19.19
CA THR A 148 -1.27 5.15 18.72
C THR A 148 -1.25 4.72 17.26
N ALA A 149 -0.62 5.51 16.38
CA ALA A 149 -0.47 5.18 14.96
C ALA A 149 0.29 3.86 14.74
N ALA A 150 1.35 3.61 15.51
CA ALA A 150 2.07 2.35 15.46
C ALA A 150 1.22 1.15 15.91
N SER A 151 0.30 1.34 16.87
CA SER A 151 -0.64 0.30 17.31
C SER A 151 -1.66 -0.03 16.21
N ILE A 152 -2.21 0.98 15.53
CA ILE A 152 -3.11 0.79 14.39
C ILE A 152 -2.34 0.12 13.25
N LEU A 153 -1.19 0.65 12.83
CA LEU A 153 -0.33 0.06 11.80
C LEU A 153 -0.10 -1.43 12.02
N ALA A 154 0.22 -1.84 13.25
CA ALA A 154 0.43 -3.25 13.57
C ALA A 154 -0.83 -4.10 13.40
N THR A 155 -2.01 -3.54 13.59
CA THR A 155 -3.29 -4.22 13.39
C THR A 155 -3.62 -4.31 11.90
N GLU A 156 -3.44 -3.22 11.15
CA GLU A 156 -3.60 -3.18 9.69
C GLU A 156 -2.68 -4.18 8.99
N ALA A 157 -1.42 -4.29 9.41
CA ALA A 157 -0.50 -5.28 8.85
C ALA A 157 -0.98 -6.72 9.06
N ARG A 158 -1.65 -7.01 10.22
CA ARG A 158 -2.28 -8.33 10.45
C ARG A 158 -3.50 -8.54 9.58
N HIS A 159 -4.35 -7.51 9.36
CA HIS A 159 -5.49 -7.58 8.44
C HIS A 159 -5.01 -7.92 7.04
N ALA A 160 -4.09 -7.12 6.48
CA ALA A 160 -3.53 -7.31 5.15
C ALA A 160 -2.92 -8.71 4.97
N SER A 161 -2.09 -9.15 5.92
CA SER A 161 -1.44 -10.46 5.90
C SER A 161 -2.45 -11.61 5.99
N TRP A 162 -3.46 -11.49 6.86
CA TRP A 162 -4.49 -12.52 7.00
C TRP A 162 -5.37 -12.59 5.74
N ILE A 163 -5.73 -11.45 5.14
CA ILE A 163 -6.52 -11.44 3.91
C ILE A 163 -5.71 -12.05 2.76
N ALA A 164 -4.46 -11.64 2.61
CA ALA A 164 -3.60 -12.13 1.53
C ALA A 164 -3.38 -13.66 1.62
N GLY A 165 -2.87 -14.16 2.74
CA GLY A 165 -2.51 -15.58 2.88
C GLY A 165 -3.72 -16.50 3.01
N PRO A 166 -4.43 -16.52 4.16
CA PRO A 166 -5.51 -17.47 4.41
C PRO A 166 -6.73 -17.34 3.49
N VAL A 167 -7.07 -16.11 3.03
CA VAL A 167 -8.28 -15.88 2.22
C VAL A 167 -7.96 -15.95 0.73
N ASN A 168 -7.06 -15.06 0.27
CA ASN A 168 -6.77 -14.90 -1.17
C ASN A 168 -5.71 -15.86 -1.70
N LYS A 169 -5.10 -16.69 -0.83
CA LYS A 169 -4.01 -17.62 -1.22
C LYS A 169 -2.83 -16.92 -1.90
N ALA A 170 -2.59 -15.66 -1.53
CA ALA A 170 -1.47 -14.85 -1.99
C ALA A 170 -0.36 -14.80 -0.92
N ASN A 171 0.74 -14.12 -1.24
CA ASN A 171 1.83 -13.94 -0.30
C ASN A 171 1.39 -13.05 0.88
N PRO A 172 1.59 -13.50 2.13
CA PRO A 172 1.10 -12.78 3.31
C PRO A 172 1.94 -11.54 3.67
N TRP A 173 3.10 -11.36 3.08
CA TRP A 173 4.01 -10.22 3.27
C TRP A 173 4.79 -9.94 1.99
N SER A 174 5.40 -8.75 1.91
CA SER A 174 6.15 -8.28 0.74
C SER A 174 7.68 -8.35 0.95
N GLY A 175 8.12 -9.02 2.00
CA GLY A 175 9.52 -9.10 2.40
C GLY A 175 9.69 -8.67 3.86
N PRO A 176 10.92 -8.30 4.28
CA PRO A 176 11.21 -7.96 5.66
C PRO A 176 10.68 -6.58 6.09
N TYR A 177 10.19 -5.78 5.14
CA TYR A 177 9.69 -4.43 5.38
C TYR A 177 8.47 -4.15 4.51
N ASP A 178 7.45 -3.50 5.08
CA ASP A 178 6.36 -2.92 4.31
C ASP A 178 6.80 -1.62 3.63
N THR A 179 6.13 -1.26 2.54
CA THR A 179 6.47 -0.09 1.74
C THR A 179 5.75 1.15 2.27
N PRO A 180 6.47 2.18 2.77
CA PRO A 180 5.83 3.44 3.14
C PRO A 180 5.45 4.23 1.89
N LEU A 181 4.26 4.83 1.88
CA LEU A 181 3.78 5.73 0.83
C LEU A 181 3.80 7.18 1.28
N THR A 182 3.95 8.09 0.31
CA THR A 182 3.77 9.52 0.54
C THR A 182 2.29 9.85 0.80
N PHE A 183 1.99 11.03 1.35
CA PHE A 183 0.62 11.45 1.62
C PHE A 183 -0.24 11.50 0.36
N ASP A 184 0.26 12.11 -0.71
CA ASP A 184 -0.45 12.21 -1.99
C ASP A 184 -0.65 10.82 -2.63
N SER A 185 0.34 9.92 -2.50
CA SER A 185 0.24 8.55 -3.01
C SER A 185 -0.82 7.74 -2.26
N ALA A 186 -0.84 7.77 -0.94
CA ALA A 186 -1.83 7.09 -0.12
C ALA A 186 -3.24 7.65 -0.38
N TYR A 187 -3.37 8.98 -0.42
CA TYR A 187 -4.62 9.65 -0.74
C TYR A 187 -5.12 9.31 -2.16
N THR A 188 -4.23 9.26 -3.15
CA THR A 188 -4.58 8.89 -4.53
C THR A 188 -5.23 7.51 -4.60
N LEU A 189 -4.70 6.54 -3.85
CA LEU A 189 -5.25 5.18 -3.83
C LEU A 189 -6.62 5.10 -3.14
N GLY A 190 -6.85 5.89 -2.08
CA GLY A 190 -8.16 5.95 -1.43
C GLY A 190 -9.19 6.79 -2.19
N ALA A 191 -8.76 7.93 -2.74
CA ALA A 191 -9.65 8.92 -3.34
C ALA A 191 -10.43 8.40 -4.55
N GLN A 192 -9.93 7.39 -5.26
CA GLN A 192 -10.63 6.78 -6.39
C GLN A 192 -12.00 6.16 -6.02
N PHE A 193 -12.22 5.87 -4.75
CA PHE A 193 -13.49 5.32 -4.26
C PHE A 193 -14.41 6.38 -3.66
N ILE A 194 -13.93 7.61 -3.48
CA ILE A 194 -14.71 8.74 -2.94
C ILE A 194 -15.54 9.37 -4.05
N THR A 195 -16.86 9.43 -3.85
CA THR A 195 -17.79 10.06 -4.81
C THR A 195 -18.15 11.48 -4.43
N SER A 196 -18.26 11.78 -3.13
CA SER A 196 -18.48 13.12 -2.59
C SER A 196 -18.18 13.17 -1.11
N CYS A 197 -17.79 14.32 -0.60
CA CYS A 197 -17.57 14.54 0.83
C CYS A 197 -18.43 15.69 1.35
N PRO A 198 -18.73 15.73 2.65
CA PRO A 198 -19.37 16.88 3.28
C PRO A 198 -18.56 18.16 3.06
N SER A 199 -19.24 19.23 2.70
CA SER A 199 -18.58 20.54 2.50
C SER A 199 -18.02 21.15 3.80
N SER A 200 -18.41 20.60 4.95
CA SER A 200 -17.88 20.96 6.26
C SER A 200 -16.53 20.34 6.58
N ASN A 201 -16.07 19.34 5.79
CA ASN A 201 -14.77 18.74 6.03
C ASN A 201 -13.66 19.77 5.80
N PRO A 202 -12.65 19.83 6.70
CA PRO A 202 -11.48 20.64 6.45
C PRO A 202 -10.73 20.15 5.20
N SER A 203 -10.12 21.10 4.47
CA SER A 203 -9.23 20.75 3.35
C SER A 203 -8.00 20.03 3.89
N LEU A 204 -7.68 18.90 3.29
CA LEU A 204 -6.44 18.17 3.56
C LEU A 204 -5.31 18.72 2.69
N PRO A 205 -4.05 18.73 3.18
CA PRO A 205 -2.89 19.16 2.40
C PRO A 205 -2.39 18.05 1.47
N VAL A 206 -3.31 17.43 0.74
CA VAL A 206 -3.04 16.33 -0.19
C VAL A 206 -3.77 16.54 -1.51
N LYS A 207 -3.24 15.93 -2.57
CA LYS A 207 -3.84 15.90 -3.90
C LYS A 207 -3.81 14.48 -4.46
N SER A 208 -4.73 14.17 -5.38
CA SER A 208 -4.65 12.96 -6.18
C SER A 208 -3.77 13.17 -7.39
N PHE A 209 -2.91 12.20 -7.66
CA PHE A 209 -2.13 12.15 -8.91
C PHE A 209 -3.03 11.73 -10.09
N PRO A 210 -2.69 12.17 -11.32
CA PRO A 210 -3.22 11.58 -12.54
C PRO A 210 -3.00 10.07 -12.57
N SER A 211 -3.87 9.30 -13.24
CA SER A 211 -3.72 7.85 -13.34
C SER A 211 -2.42 7.47 -14.06
N LEU A 212 -1.83 6.36 -13.65
CA LEU A 212 -0.71 5.69 -14.33
C LEU A 212 -1.17 4.29 -14.70
N THR A 213 -0.85 3.84 -15.91
CA THR A 213 -1.15 2.48 -16.36
C THR A 213 0.11 1.85 -16.93
N LEU A 214 0.36 0.62 -16.53
CA LEU A 214 1.37 -0.28 -17.06
C LEU A 214 0.65 -1.42 -17.79
N SER A 215 0.92 -1.60 -19.10
CA SER A 215 0.23 -2.61 -19.91
C SER A 215 0.57 -4.05 -19.53
N ASN A 216 1.69 -4.24 -18.86
CA ASN A 216 2.19 -5.52 -18.36
C ASN A 216 2.89 -5.27 -17.01
N THR A 217 2.64 -6.13 -16.04
CA THR A 217 3.24 -6.05 -14.70
C THR A 217 4.11 -7.25 -14.35
N THR A 218 4.41 -8.12 -15.34
CA THR A 218 5.23 -9.31 -15.14
C THR A 218 6.71 -8.92 -15.00
N LEU A 219 7.38 -9.45 -14.00
CA LEU A 219 8.80 -9.20 -13.74
C LEU A 219 9.67 -9.50 -14.96
N GLY A 220 10.60 -8.60 -15.28
CA GLY A 220 11.53 -8.71 -16.42
C GLY A 220 10.91 -8.49 -17.79
N GLN A 221 9.59 -8.25 -17.90
CA GLN A 221 8.90 -8.03 -19.17
C GLN A 221 8.78 -6.56 -19.51
N VAL A 222 8.67 -6.27 -20.81
CA VAL A 222 8.41 -4.92 -21.31
C VAL A 222 6.97 -4.53 -21.04
N SER A 223 6.77 -3.30 -20.61
CA SER A 223 5.47 -2.67 -20.34
C SER A 223 5.39 -1.33 -21.04
N GLU A 224 4.26 -1.05 -21.70
CA GLU A 224 3.91 0.29 -22.13
C GLU A 224 3.46 1.13 -20.93
N VAL A 225 3.86 2.39 -20.92
CA VAL A 225 3.54 3.35 -19.84
C VAL A 225 2.60 4.40 -20.40
N THR A 226 1.44 4.56 -19.79
CA THR A 226 0.51 5.63 -20.12
C THR A 226 0.07 6.36 -18.84
N ALA A 227 -0.18 7.66 -18.96
CA ALA A 227 -0.63 8.49 -17.85
C ALA A 227 -1.84 9.35 -18.23
N GLY A 228 -2.72 9.59 -17.27
CA GLY A 228 -3.88 10.45 -17.43
C GLY A 228 -3.51 11.94 -17.55
N ASN A 229 -4.53 12.77 -17.83
CA ASN A 229 -4.42 14.22 -17.86
C ASN A 229 -3.31 14.76 -18.78
N ASN A 230 -3.01 14.06 -19.88
CA ASN A 230 -1.97 14.42 -20.85
C ASN A 230 -0.56 14.56 -20.23
N VAL A 231 -0.26 13.84 -19.15
CA VAL A 231 1.09 13.78 -18.59
C VAL A 231 2.02 13.10 -19.59
N THR A 232 3.11 13.79 -19.97
CA THR A 232 4.14 13.24 -20.85
C THR A 232 4.96 12.21 -20.09
N VAL A 233 4.97 10.96 -20.56
CA VAL A 233 5.72 9.87 -19.91
C VAL A 233 7.18 9.78 -20.38
N GLU A 234 7.45 10.17 -21.63
CA GLU A 234 8.77 10.05 -22.26
C GLU A 234 9.84 10.83 -21.51
N GLY A 235 10.95 10.19 -21.23
CA GLY A 235 12.10 10.78 -20.52
C GLY A 235 11.96 10.81 -19.00
N GLN A 236 10.76 10.59 -18.46
CA GLN A 236 10.54 10.44 -17.02
C GLN A 236 10.97 9.04 -16.55
N TYR A 237 10.81 8.77 -15.27
CA TYR A 237 11.13 7.49 -14.66
C TYR A 237 9.88 6.87 -14.02
N VAL A 238 9.76 5.55 -14.12
CA VAL A 238 8.86 4.82 -13.24
C VAL A 238 9.68 4.40 -12.02
N ALA A 239 9.27 4.86 -10.85
CA ALA A 239 9.84 4.48 -9.57
C ALA A 239 9.01 3.33 -8.99
N PHE A 240 9.66 2.20 -8.73
CA PHE A 240 9.07 1.02 -8.11
C PHE A 240 9.49 0.98 -6.64
N PHE A 241 8.52 1.05 -5.75
CA PHE A 241 8.70 0.92 -4.31
C PHE A 241 8.44 -0.52 -3.88
N SER A 242 9.41 -1.17 -3.26
CA SER A 242 9.29 -2.52 -2.72
C SER A 242 10.01 -2.58 -1.37
N GLY A 243 9.26 -2.73 -0.29
CA GLY A 243 9.77 -2.53 1.06
C GLY A 243 10.38 -1.13 1.22
N LEU A 244 11.60 -1.05 1.71
CA LEU A 244 12.34 0.20 1.87
C LEU A 244 13.24 0.55 0.66
N SER A 245 13.12 -0.19 -0.44
CA SER A 245 13.93 0.02 -1.65
C SER A 245 13.12 0.71 -2.74
N THR A 246 13.80 1.53 -3.56
CA THR A 246 13.20 2.15 -4.73
C THR A 246 14.09 1.88 -5.95
N THR A 247 13.47 1.36 -7.02
CA THR A 247 14.12 1.14 -8.30
C THR A 247 13.56 2.11 -9.33
N PHE A 248 14.43 2.87 -10.00
CA PHE A 248 14.05 3.84 -11.03
C PHE A 248 14.34 3.27 -12.42
N VAL A 249 13.32 3.24 -13.29
CA VAL A 249 13.44 2.79 -14.67
C VAL A 249 13.02 3.92 -15.60
N GLN A 250 13.95 4.38 -16.46
CA GLN A 250 13.65 5.45 -17.41
C GLN A 250 12.68 4.98 -18.48
N VAL A 251 11.65 5.78 -18.73
CA VAL A 251 10.72 5.56 -19.84
C VAL A 251 11.41 5.97 -21.15
N LYS A 252 11.47 5.04 -22.11
CA LYS A 252 12.05 5.23 -23.43
C LYS A 252 11.10 4.68 -24.48
N ASN A 253 10.75 5.50 -25.46
CA ASN A 253 9.75 5.16 -26.50
C ASN A 253 8.40 4.73 -25.89
N GLY A 254 8.00 5.37 -24.78
CA GLY A 254 6.77 5.05 -24.05
C GLY A 254 6.81 3.71 -23.29
N GLN A 255 7.97 3.09 -23.12
CA GLN A 255 8.12 1.75 -22.55
C GLN A 255 9.15 1.70 -21.43
N ILE A 256 9.00 0.70 -20.56
CA ILE A 256 9.99 0.30 -19.55
C ILE A 256 10.12 -1.23 -19.53
N THR A 257 11.16 -1.73 -18.87
CA THR A 257 11.20 -3.14 -18.42
C THR A 257 10.87 -3.20 -16.94
N ILE A 258 9.88 -4.01 -16.55
CA ILE A 258 9.53 -4.22 -15.14
C ILE A 258 10.75 -4.80 -14.41
N PRO A 259 11.17 -4.24 -13.26
CA PRO A 259 12.29 -4.78 -12.49
C PRO A 259 12.09 -6.26 -12.13
N SER A 260 13.15 -7.05 -12.15
CA SER A 260 13.10 -8.48 -11.84
C SER A 260 13.13 -8.81 -10.34
N ASN A 261 13.30 -7.82 -9.50
CA ASN A 261 13.45 -7.95 -8.04
C ASN A 261 12.19 -7.54 -7.23
N GLY A 262 11.03 -7.40 -7.88
CA GLY A 262 9.77 -7.14 -7.21
C GLY A 262 9.31 -8.35 -6.39
N MET A 263 8.73 -8.11 -5.20
CA MET A 263 8.22 -9.15 -4.31
C MET A 263 6.98 -8.68 -3.56
N GLY A 264 5.95 -9.53 -3.48
CA GLY A 264 4.70 -9.24 -2.79
C GLY A 264 4.03 -7.97 -3.32
N THR A 265 3.41 -7.21 -2.42
CA THR A 265 2.81 -5.92 -2.76
C THR A 265 3.90 -4.87 -2.94
N SER A 266 3.92 -4.25 -4.09
CA SER A 266 4.81 -3.15 -4.46
C SER A 266 3.99 -2.03 -5.10
N TYR A 267 4.57 -0.85 -5.20
CA TYR A 267 3.88 0.30 -5.79
C TYR A 267 4.73 0.93 -6.88
N ALA A 268 4.09 1.48 -7.90
CA ALA A 268 4.80 2.18 -8.97
C ALA A 268 4.18 3.56 -9.21
N VAL A 269 5.04 4.56 -9.41
CA VAL A 269 4.67 5.93 -9.77
C VAL A 269 5.51 6.42 -10.93
N LEU A 270 4.97 7.33 -11.72
CA LEU A 270 5.74 8.10 -12.69
C LEU A 270 6.31 9.33 -11.99
N THR A 271 7.59 9.59 -12.16
CA THR A 271 8.30 10.70 -11.51
C THR A 271 9.27 11.38 -12.44
N SER A 272 9.45 12.69 -12.28
CA SER A 272 10.49 13.46 -12.96
C SER A 272 11.88 13.23 -12.36
N GLY A 273 11.96 12.71 -11.15
CA GLY A 273 13.23 12.39 -10.46
C GLY A 273 13.79 11.03 -10.87
N ASN A 274 15.09 10.89 -10.86
CA ASN A 274 15.80 9.63 -11.14
C ASN A 274 16.44 8.99 -9.89
N SER A 275 16.29 9.63 -8.74
CA SER A 275 16.85 9.20 -7.45
C SER A 275 15.96 9.51 -6.26
N SER A 276 14.86 10.25 -6.48
CA SER A 276 13.81 10.50 -5.50
C SER A 276 12.44 10.46 -6.19
N ALA A 277 11.43 9.99 -5.47
CA ALA A 277 10.04 10.03 -5.89
C ALA A 277 9.21 10.39 -4.64
N ASP A 278 8.89 11.65 -4.53
CA ASP A 278 8.11 12.28 -3.46
C ASP A 278 6.97 13.10 -4.06
N ASP A 279 6.11 13.67 -3.21
CA ASP A 279 4.92 14.42 -3.63
C ASP A 279 5.24 15.64 -4.53
N SER A 280 6.50 16.11 -4.56
CA SER A 280 6.95 17.20 -5.43
C SER A 280 7.43 16.73 -6.81
N THR A 281 7.87 15.48 -6.93
CA THR A 281 8.46 14.92 -8.15
C THR A 281 7.55 13.91 -8.85
N ILE A 282 6.61 13.28 -8.13
CA ILE A 282 5.63 12.36 -8.71
C ILE A 282 4.66 13.13 -9.61
N THR A 283 4.47 12.63 -10.83
CA THR A 283 3.64 13.24 -11.87
C THR A 283 2.39 12.42 -12.21
N ALA A 284 2.41 11.11 -11.97
CA ALA A 284 1.26 10.22 -12.11
C ALA A 284 1.44 8.95 -11.25
N GLY A 285 0.38 8.32 -10.88
CA GLY A 285 0.36 7.08 -10.08
C GLY A 285 -0.91 7.01 -9.26
N VAL A 286 -1.05 6.08 -8.40
CA VAL A 286 -0.14 4.99 -8.00
C VAL A 286 -0.65 3.69 -8.62
N VAL A 287 0.23 2.83 -9.13
CA VAL A 287 -0.12 1.47 -9.54
C VAL A 287 0.24 0.53 -8.39
N VAL A 288 -0.72 -0.28 -7.95
CA VAL A 288 -0.50 -1.37 -7.00
C VAL A 288 -0.09 -2.61 -7.77
N LEU A 289 1.03 -3.20 -7.42
CA LEU A 289 1.60 -4.37 -8.07
C LEU A 289 1.62 -5.55 -7.09
N GLN A 290 1.33 -6.74 -7.60
CA GLN A 290 1.42 -7.97 -6.85
C GLN A 290 2.43 -8.89 -7.53
N PHE A 291 3.56 -9.13 -6.89
CA PHE A 291 4.62 -10.01 -7.39
C PHE A 291 4.65 -11.28 -6.54
N PRO A 292 4.02 -12.37 -7.01
CA PRO A 292 4.02 -13.61 -6.26
C PRO A 292 5.41 -14.23 -6.17
N TYR A 293 5.71 -14.85 -5.04
CA TYR A 293 6.92 -15.63 -4.79
C TYR A 293 6.57 -16.92 -4.04
N ASP A 294 7.41 -17.95 -4.15
CA ASP A 294 7.12 -19.23 -3.54
C ASP A 294 7.43 -19.26 -2.03
N SER A 295 6.93 -20.28 -1.35
CA SER A 295 7.13 -20.50 0.08
C SER A 295 8.38 -21.32 0.41
N THR A 296 9.19 -21.71 -0.57
CA THR A 296 10.31 -22.66 -0.37
C THR A 296 11.56 -22.00 0.20
N GLY A 297 11.55 -20.68 0.37
CA GLY A 297 12.68 -19.91 0.92
C GLY A 297 13.94 -19.94 0.06
N GLY A 298 13.87 -20.56 -1.11
CA GLY A 298 14.91 -20.54 -2.12
C GLY A 298 14.71 -19.36 -3.03
N SER A 299 15.70 -18.57 -3.20
CA SER A 299 15.83 -17.37 -4.03
C SER A 299 14.52 -16.79 -4.59
N GLU A 300 14.34 -15.55 -4.36
CA GLU A 300 13.28 -14.62 -4.78
C GLU A 300 13.09 -14.54 -6.32
N THR A 301 13.38 -15.61 -7.04
CA THR A 301 13.20 -15.70 -8.48
C THR A 301 11.86 -16.36 -8.78
N ASN A 302 10.88 -15.52 -9.14
CA ASN A 302 9.72 -15.87 -10.00
C ASN A 302 9.22 -17.33 -9.95
N ALA A 303 9.07 -17.91 -8.79
CA ALA A 303 8.34 -19.15 -8.70
C ALA A 303 6.86 -18.82 -8.93
N ARG A 304 6.34 -19.30 -10.03
CA ARG A 304 4.90 -19.42 -10.22
C ARG A 304 4.37 -20.15 -9.00
N MET A 305 3.49 -19.51 -8.25
CA MET A 305 2.57 -20.27 -7.41
C MET A 305 1.78 -21.16 -8.36
N ASP A 306 2.11 -22.43 -8.39
CA ASP A 306 1.21 -23.45 -8.92
C ASP A 306 0.03 -23.55 -7.96
N MET A 307 -0.91 -22.63 -8.12
CA MET A 307 -2.20 -22.63 -7.40
C MET A 307 -3.07 -23.80 -7.81
N ALA A 308 -2.58 -24.69 -8.69
CA ALA A 308 -3.32 -25.83 -9.21
C ALA A 308 -3.17 -27.13 -8.38
N GLU A 309 -2.18 -27.25 -7.50
CA GLU A 309 -1.97 -28.51 -6.78
C GLU A 309 -2.64 -28.60 -5.41
N ASP A 310 -3.06 -27.47 -4.80
CA ASP A 310 -3.75 -27.48 -3.50
C ASP A 310 -5.29 -27.53 -3.60
N MET A 311 -5.83 -27.79 -4.79
CA MET A 311 -7.28 -27.96 -5.04
C MET A 311 -7.68 -29.42 -5.36
N MET A 312 -6.88 -30.40 -4.98
CA MET A 312 -7.31 -31.81 -5.01
C MET A 312 -7.40 -32.42 -3.63
#